data_d20b8096ce54af5fed58492f3dc1ce4f
#
_entry.id   d20b8096ce54af5fed58492f3dc1ce4f
#
_cell.length_a   1.000
_cell.length_b   1.000
_cell.length_c   1.000
_cell.angle_alpha   90.00
_cell.angle_beta   90.00
_cell.angle_gamma   90.00
#
_symmetry.space_group_name_H-M   'P 1'
#
loop_
_entity.id
_entity.type
_entity.pdbx_description
1 polymer ?
#
loop_
_entity_poly.entity_id
_entity_poly.type
_entity_poly.pdbx_seq_one_letter_code
_entity_poly.pdbx_strand_id
1 'polypeptide(L)'
;MTLRARFYFGLLGCLLLLVSTLSQAHEITPTIIEMEVLPNNSLEMRIDTNLEALMSEIGSDHADTDTAPTAEEYNQLRALSTAELSNKSAPFIAKLFNQITLASTETPLTKSLLSSDITVIDQPDIDLARQSLVTYRFSVELTSPEIAFSWPEAYGDAVVRLSEQGEIKGASWVAAGTQSEAINLS
;
A
#
# COMPACT_ATOMS: atom_id res chain seq x y z
N MET A 1 57.73 3.01 -6.77
CA MET A 1 56.59 2.82 -5.86
C MET A 1 56.85 1.57 -5.03
N THR A 2 57.13 1.71 -3.74
CA THR A 2 57.61 0.63 -2.88
C THR A 2 56.52 -0.39 -2.59
N LEU A 3 56.88 -1.66 -2.35
CA LEU A 3 55.95 -2.77 -2.04
C LEU A 3 54.97 -2.41 -0.90
N ARG A 4 55.43 -1.62 0.07
CA ARG A 4 54.61 -1.13 1.21
C ARG A 4 53.48 -0.19 0.74
N ALA A 5 53.70 0.71 -0.22
CA ALA A 5 52.69 1.60 -0.74
C ALA A 5 51.57 0.85 -1.48
N ARG A 6 51.92 -0.23 -2.18
CA ARG A 6 50.92 -1.10 -2.86
C ARG A 6 50.06 -1.87 -1.87
N PHE A 7 50.64 -2.30 -0.74
CA PHE A 7 49.89 -3.01 0.30
C PHE A 7 48.87 -2.11 1.01
N TYR A 8 49.25 -0.86 1.32
CA TYR A 8 48.30 0.11 1.93
C TYR A 8 47.19 0.56 0.96
N PHE A 9 47.51 0.68 -0.32
CA PHE A 9 46.48 0.98 -1.34
C PHE A 9 45.47 -0.17 -1.50
N GLY A 10 45.93 -1.41 -1.47
CA GLY A 10 45.06 -2.60 -1.50
C GLY A 10 44.20 -2.71 -0.24
N LEU A 11 44.73 -2.44 0.94
CA LEU A 11 44.00 -2.49 2.22
C LEU A 11 42.91 -1.38 2.28
N LEU A 12 43.25 -0.16 1.81
CA LEU A 12 42.32 0.96 1.77
C LEU A 12 41.16 0.70 0.75
N GLY A 13 41.46 0.06 -0.38
CA GLY A 13 40.47 -0.36 -1.35
C GLY A 13 39.50 -1.42 -0.82
N CYS A 14 40.02 -2.42 -0.06
CA CYS A 14 39.15 -3.41 0.60
C CYS A 14 38.27 -2.80 1.71
N LEU A 15 38.82 -1.82 2.46
CA LEU A 15 38.06 -1.16 3.53
C LEU A 15 36.91 -0.30 2.96
N LEU A 16 37.12 0.34 1.81
CA LEU A 16 36.07 1.11 1.11
C LEU A 16 34.95 0.22 0.53
N LEU A 17 35.26 -1.01 0.14
CA LEU A 17 34.27 -1.98 -0.36
C LEU A 17 33.40 -2.58 0.76
N LEU A 18 33.86 -2.56 2.01
CA LEU A 18 33.12 -3.06 3.16
C LEU A 18 32.09 -2.07 3.72
N VAL A 19 32.17 -0.79 3.35
CA VAL A 19 31.23 0.26 3.83
C VAL A 19 29.97 0.37 2.96
N SER A 20 29.95 -0.23 1.78
CA SER A 20 28.86 -0.08 0.79
C SER A 20 27.68 -1.04 0.98
N THR A 21 27.57 -1.81 2.08
CA THR A 21 26.55 -2.86 2.23
C THR A 21 25.46 -2.56 3.26
N LEU A 22 25.30 -1.34 3.75
CA LEU A 22 24.34 -1.03 4.80
C LEU A 22 23.25 -0.02 4.36
N SER A 23 22.95 0.08 3.07
CA SER A 23 21.71 0.74 2.66
C SER A 23 20.59 -0.30 2.66
N GLN A 24 20.02 -0.58 3.80
CA GLN A 24 18.69 -1.18 3.88
C GLN A 24 17.70 -0.03 3.62
N ALA A 25 17.43 0.23 2.36
CA ALA A 25 16.31 1.09 2.00
C ALA A 25 15.02 0.35 2.36
N HIS A 26 14.12 1.01 3.08
CA HIS A 26 12.76 0.54 3.27
C HIS A 26 12.05 0.60 1.91
N GLU A 27 12.06 -0.51 1.19
CA GLU A 27 11.42 -0.60 -0.13
C GLU A 27 9.92 -0.36 0.02
N ILE A 28 9.42 0.65 -0.67
CA ILE A 28 7.99 0.96 -0.71
C ILE A 28 7.35 0.06 -1.77
N THR A 29 6.64 -0.96 -1.30
CA THR A 29 5.87 -1.84 -2.19
C THR A 29 4.53 -1.22 -2.54
N PRO A 30 4.02 -1.40 -3.77
CA PRO A 30 2.68 -0.94 -4.14
C PRO A 30 1.63 -1.59 -3.24
N THR A 31 0.58 -0.85 -2.95
CA THR A 31 -0.57 -1.36 -2.20
C THR A 31 -1.29 -2.46 -2.99
N ILE A 32 -1.60 -3.58 -2.34
CA ILE A 32 -2.37 -4.67 -2.96
C ILE A 32 -3.81 -4.59 -2.49
N ILE A 33 -4.73 -4.54 -3.44
CA ILE A 33 -6.17 -4.42 -3.20
C ILE A 33 -6.87 -5.62 -3.80
N GLU A 34 -7.48 -6.42 -2.94
CA GLU A 34 -8.31 -7.55 -3.34
C GLU A 34 -9.78 -7.19 -3.12
N MET A 35 -10.57 -7.23 -4.17
CA MET A 35 -12.02 -7.03 -4.12
C MET A 35 -12.73 -8.33 -4.44
N GLU A 36 -13.66 -8.72 -3.60
CA GLU A 36 -14.55 -9.88 -3.81
C GLU A 36 -16.00 -9.41 -3.93
N VAL A 37 -16.63 -9.78 -5.02
CA VAL A 37 -18.08 -9.57 -5.19
C VAL A 37 -18.81 -10.63 -4.40
N LEU A 38 -19.59 -10.19 -3.43
CA LEU A 38 -20.37 -11.04 -2.55
C LEU A 38 -21.84 -11.08 -3.01
N PRO A 39 -22.65 -12.07 -2.58
CA PRO A 39 -24.08 -12.07 -2.80
C PRO A 39 -24.76 -10.77 -2.32
N ASN A 40 -25.91 -10.43 -2.92
CA ASN A 40 -26.74 -9.26 -2.57
C ASN A 40 -26.09 -7.90 -2.88
N ASN A 41 -25.29 -7.80 -3.94
CA ASN A 41 -24.65 -6.57 -4.39
C ASN A 41 -23.77 -5.94 -3.29
N SER A 42 -23.09 -6.75 -2.52
CA SER A 42 -22.08 -6.29 -1.58
C SER A 42 -20.69 -6.65 -2.06
N LEU A 43 -19.70 -5.86 -1.62
CA LEU A 43 -18.29 -6.07 -1.91
C LEU A 43 -17.51 -6.17 -0.60
N GLU A 44 -16.54 -7.06 -0.57
CA GLU A 44 -15.45 -7.02 0.40
C GLU A 44 -14.20 -6.51 -0.30
N MET A 45 -13.56 -5.50 0.26
CA MET A 45 -12.29 -4.97 -0.23
C MET A 45 -11.24 -5.11 0.87
N ARG A 46 -10.16 -5.80 0.57
CA ARG A 46 -9.01 -6.02 1.44
C ARG A 46 -7.82 -5.27 0.88
N ILE A 47 -7.23 -4.40 1.68
CA ILE A 47 -6.07 -3.59 1.33
C ILE A 47 -4.90 -4.07 2.17
N ASP A 48 -3.92 -4.68 1.51
CA ASP A 48 -2.65 -5.09 2.09
C ASP A 48 -1.61 -4.00 1.81
N THR A 49 -1.10 -3.37 2.85
CA THR A 49 -0.29 -2.16 2.73
C THR A 49 0.59 -1.91 3.94
N ASN A 50 1.56 -1.00 3.78
CA ASN A 50 2.20 -0.30 4.89
C ASN A 50 1.30 0.87 5.31
N LEU A 51 0.52 0.67 6.39
CA LEU A 51 -0.47 1.66 6.85
C LEU A 51 0.19 2.96 7.32
N GLU A 52 1.38 2.89 7.91
CA GLU A 52 2.14 4.07 8.32
C GLU A 52 2.55 4.92 7.12
N ALA A 53 2.99 4.29 6.02
CA ALA A 53 3.33 4.99 4.78
C ALA A 53 2.08 5.64 4.17
N LEU A 54 0.94 4.95 4.11
CA LEU A 54 -0.31 5.54 3.64
C LEU A 54 -0.74 6.74 4.49
N MET A 55 -0.67 6.64 5.81
CA MET A 55 -1.06 7.72 6.73
C MET A 55 -0.14 8.93 6.64
N SER A 56 1.13 8.72 6.28
CA SER A 56 2.14 9.75 6.06
C SER A 56 2.20 10.24 4.61
N GLU A 57 1.29 9.78 3.75
CA GLU A 57 1.23 10.11 2.33
C GLU A 57 2.58 9.85 1.60
N ILE A 58 3.24 8.73 1.95
CA ILE A 58 4.47 8.27 1.30
C ILE A 58 4.08 7.23 0.24
N GLY A 59 4.15 7.62 -1.01
CA GLY A 59 3.83 6.76 -2.15
C GLY A 59 5.07 6.11 -2.77
N SER A 60 4.85 5.30 -3.79
CA SER A 60 5.87 4.56 -4.55
C SER A 60 6.79 5.45 -5.41
N ASP A 61 6.56 6.76 -5.44
CA ASP A 61 7.45 7.76 -6.04
C ASP A 61 8.68 8.06 -5.19
N HIS A 62 8.70 7.64 -3.92
CA HIS A 62 9.86 7.70 -3.04
C HIS A 62 10.64 6.39 -3.07
N ALA A 63 11.98 6.48 -3.11
CA ALA A 63 12.86 5.30 -3.11
C ALA A 63 12.82 4.55 -1.78
N ASP A 64 12.64 5.29 -0.68
CA ASP A 64 12.53 4.78 0.68
C ASP A 64 11.73 5.76 1.56
N THR A 65 11.33 5.32 2.76
CA THR A 65 10.58 6.14 3.70
C THR A 65 11.44 7.21 4.36
N ASP A 66 12.76 7.02 4.46
CA ASP A 66 13.66 7.90 5.21
C ASP A 66 13.96 9.20 4.46
N THR A 67 13.87 9.18 3.13
CA THR A 67 14.08 10.34 2.27
C THR A 67 12.80 11.11 1.93
N ALA A 68 11.64 10.59 2.33
CA ALA A 68 10.36 11.24 2.09
C ALA A 68 10.21 12.53 2.95
N PRO A 69 9.52 13.56 2.45
CA PRO A 69 9.27 14.79 3.21
C PRO A 69 8.56 14.55 4.56
N THR A 70 7.80 13.48 4.68
CA THR A 70 7.01 13.07 5.85
C THR A 70 7.64 11.93 6.64
N ALA A 71 8.94 11.67 6.46
CA ALA A 71 9.69 10.61 7.14
C ALA A 71 9.55 10.64 8.68
N GLU A 72 9.53 11.85 9.27
CA GLU A 72 9.36 12.00 10.72
C GLU A 72 7.98 11.51 11.20
N GLU A 73 6.91 11.80 10.45
CA GLU A 73 5.57 11.34 10.75
C GLU A 73 5.48 9.80 10.62
N TYR A 74 6.06 9.24 9.56
CA TYR A 74 6.17 7.81 9.38
C TYR A 74 6.85 7.14 10.59
N ASN A 75 8.01 7.66 11.03
CA ASN A 75 8.76 7.12 12.16
C ASN A 75 7.97 7.20 13.48
N GLN A 76 7.20 8.27 13.70
CA GLN A 76 6.31 8.38 14.84
C GLN A 76 5.19 7.34 14.82
N LEU A 77 4.61 7.06 13.65
CA LEU A 77 3.60 6.01 13.47
C LEU A 77 4.21 4.62 13.65
N ARG A 78 5.40 4.40 13.10
CA ARG A 78 6.12 3.14 13.19
C ARG A 78 6.51 2.77 14.62
N ALA A 79 6.75 3.76 15.48
CA ALA A 79 7.06 3.58 16.90
C ALA A 79 5.84 3.15 17.76
N LEU A 80 4.61 3.28 17.24
CA LEU A 80 3.40 2.86 17.94
C LEU A 80 3.32 1.32 18.02
N SER A 81 2.74 0.81 19.10
CA SER A 81 2.30 -0.59 19.15
C SER A 81 1.21 -0.87 18.12
N THR A 82 0.99 -2.14 17.79
CA THR A 82 -0.08 -2.56 16.85
C THR A 82 -1.46 -2.05 17.27
N ALA A 83 -1.77 -2.09 18.58
CA ALA A 83 -3.04 -1.62 19.10
C ALA A 83 -3.18 -0.08 19.03
N GLU A 84 -2.11 0.66 19.34
CA GLU A 84 -2.12 2.14 19.22
C GLU A 84 -2.26 2.59 17.79
N LEU A 85 -1.53 1.96 16.84
CA LEU A 85 -1.66 2.27 15.42
C LEU A 85 -3.07 1.96 14.92
N SER A 86 -3.62 0.80 15.23
CA SER A 86 -4.99 0.42 14.86
C SER A 86 -6.02 1.45 15.35
N ASN A 87 -5.91 1.88 16.60
CA ASN A 87 -6.81 2.91 17.14
C ASN A 87 -6.62 4.28 16.46
N LYS A 88 -5.38 4.69 16.25
CA LYS A 88 -5.04 5.98 15.64
C LYS A 88 -5.47 6.06 14.17
N SER A 89 -5.45 4.94 13.45
CA SER A 89 -5.78 4.87 12.04
C SER A 89 -7.29 4.83 11.74
N ALA A 90 -8.16 4.57 12.71
CA ALA A 90 -9.60 4.46 12.49
C ALA A 90 -10.22 5.65 11.72
N PRO A 91 -9.96 6.95 12.05
CA PRO A 91 -10.48 8.06 11.27
C PRO A 91 -9.88 8.15 9.87
N PHE A 92 -8.60 7.78 9.70
CA PHE A 92 -7.95 7.71 8.41
C PHE A 92 -8.61 6.68 7.50
N ILE A 93 -8.90 5.49 8.02
CA ILE A 93 -9.55 4.40 7.28
C ILE A 93 -10.95 4.82 6.79
N ALA A 94 -11.72 5.53 7.61
CA ALA A 94 -13.00 6.07 7.21
C ALA A 94 -12.86 7.13 6.07
N LYS A 95 -11.81 7.98 6.14
CA LYS A 95 -11.47 8.94 5.07
C LYS A 95 -11.06 8.20 3.80
N LEU A 96 -10.17 7.21 3.89
CA LEU A 96 -9.68 6.41 2.77
C LEU A 96 -10.82 5.73 2.02
N PHE A 97 -11.77 5.11 2.72
CA PHE A 97 -12.96 4.52 2.09
C PHE A 97 -13.71 5.52 1.22
N ASN A 98 -13.88 6.75 1.66
CA ASN A 98 -14.60 7.78 0.90
C ASN A 98 -13.80 8.29 -0.32
N GLN A 99 -12.47 8.27 -0.27
CA GLN A 99 -11.59 8.72 -1.35
C GLN A 99 -11.46 7.68 -2.48
N ILE A 100 -11.54 6.39 -2.16
CA ILE A 100 -11.59 5.32 -3.16
C ILE A 100 -12.89 5.46 -3.95
N THR A 101 -12.83 5.40 -5.27
CA THR A 101 -14.04 5.41 -6.10
C THR A 101 -14.15 4.15 -6.95
N LEU A 102 -15.37 3.72 -7.16
CA LEU A 102 -15.72 2.66 -8.09
C LEU A 102 -16.59 3.28 -9.19
N ALA A 103 -16.42 2.82 -10.41
CA ALA A 103 -17.24 3.24 -11.54
C ALA A 103 -17.67 2.04 -12.36
N SER A 104 -18.86 2.14 -12.96
CA SER A 104 -19.35 1.20 -13.94
C SER A 104 -19.38 1.93 -15.29
N THR A 105 -18.59 1.43 -16.24
CA THR A 105 -18.29 2.18 -17.48
C THR A 105 -17.66 3.55 -17.13
N GLU A 106 -18.34 4.67 -17.25
CA GLU A 106 -17.87 6.00 -16.86
C GLU A 106 -18.69 6.61 -15.70
N THR A 107 -19.64 5.84 -15.16
CA THR A 107 -20.57 6.33 -14.14
C THR A 107 -20.10 5.93 -12.76
N PRO A 108 -19.82 6.88 -11.85
CA PRO A 108 -19.48 6.58 -10.46
C PRO A 108 -20.57 5.75 -9.78
N LEU A 109 -20.17 4.70 -9.07
CA LEU A 109 -21.05 3.84 -8.30
C LEU A 109 -21.25 4.41 -6.89
N THR A 110 -22.50 4.42 -6.43
CA THR A 110 -22.80 4.73 -5.04
C THR A 110 -22.43 3.55 -4.16
N LYS A 111 -21.64 3.78 -3.13
CA LYS A 111 -21.23 2.78 -2.14
C LYS A 111 -21.61 3.20 -0.73
N SER A 112 -22.02 2.24 0.10
CA SER A 112 -22.36 2.48 1.51
C SER A 112 -21.62 1.50 2.41
N LEU A 113 -20.80 2.03 3.32
CA LEU A 113 -19.98 1.24 4.24
C LEU A 113 -20.89 0.48 5.21
N LEU A 114 -20.69 -0.82 5.33
CA LEU A 114 -21.37 -1.71 6.30
C LEU A 114 -20.48 -1.98 7.51
N SER A 115 -19.19 -2.26 7.27
CA SER A 115 -18.19 -2.45 8.33
C SER A 115 -16.78 -2.20 7.80
N SER A 116 -15.87 -1.88 8.71
CA SER A 116 -14.43 -1.88 8.46
C SER A 116 -13.68 -2.53 9.60
N ASP A 117 -12.57 -3.18 9.30
CA ASP A 117 -11.66 -3.81 10.25
C ASP A 117 -10.21 -3.52 9.88
N ILE A 118 -9.32 -3.52 10.88
CA ILE A 118 -7.89 -3.30 10.70
C ILE A 118 -7.13 -4.36 11.47
N THR A 119 -6.26 -5.08 10.78
CA THR A 119 -5.29 -5.97 11.40
C THR A 119 -3.89 -5.44 11.11
N VAL A 120 -3.17 -5.04 12.15
CA VAL A 120 -1.76 -4.64 12.09
C VAL A 120 -0.91 -5.84 12.47
N ILE A 121 -0.02 -6.29 11.56
CA ILE A 121 0.87 -7.43 11.79
C ILE A 121 2.06 -6.94 12.63
N ASP A 122 2.37 -7.66 13.70
CA ASP A 122 3.51 -7.29 14.55
C ASP A 122 4.83 -7.44 13.80
N GLN A 123 5.65 -6.39 13.82
CA GLN A 123 6.98 -6.36 13.25
C GLN A 123 7.93 -5.70 14.26
N PRO A 124 8.68 -6.53 15.04
CA PRO A 124 9.54 -6.04 16.11
C PRO A 124 10.77 -5.29 15.60
N ASP A 125 11.23 -5.59 14.39
CA ASP A 125 12.33 -4.87 13.77
C ASP A 125 11.84 -3.53 13.23
N ILE A 126 12.29 -2.44 13.85
CA ILE A 126 11.87 -1.07 13.52
C ILE A 126 12.32 -0.65 12.13
N ASP A 127 13.40 -1.25 11.63
CA ASP A 127 13.99 -0.96 10.33
C ASP A 127 13.29 -1.71 9.18
N LEU A 128 12.30 -2.55 9.48
CA LEU A 128 11.48 -3.22 8.47
C LEU A 128 10.08 -2.63 8.41
N ALA A 129 9.52 -2.52 7.21
CA ALA A 129 8.15 -2.09 7.01
C ALA A 129 7.17 -3.04 7.71
N ARG A 130 6.17 -2.46 8.40
CA ARG A 130 5.12 -3.23 9.05
C ARG A 130 3.91 -3.35 8.14
N GLN A 131 3.47 -4.57 7.92
CA GLN A 131 2.34 -4.88 7.08
C GLN A 131 1.02 -4.70 7.86
N SER A 132 0.01 -4.20 7.18
CA SER A 132 -1.33 -4.02 7.72
C SER A 132 -2.38 -4.45 6.71
N LEU A 133 -3.45 -5.04 7.20
CA LEU A 133 -4.60 -5.43 6.41
C LEU A 133 -5.81 -4.61 6.82
N VAL A 134 -6.34 -3.83 5.89
CA VAL A 134 -7.60 -3.09 6.06
C VAL A 134 -8.69 -3.80 5.29
N THR A 135 -9.79 -4.12 5.94
CA THR A 135 -10.94 -4.78 5.31
C THR A 135 -12.16 -3.88 5.36
N TYR A 136 -12.79 -3.64 4.21
CA TYR A 136 -14.08 -2.97 4.11
C TYR A 136 -15.13 -3.93 3.59
N ARG A 137 -16.31 -3.91 4.19
CA ARG A 137 -17.52 -4.49 3.61
C ARG A 137 -18.50 -3.37 3.33
N PHE A 138 -19.04 -3.32 2.14
CA PHE A 138 -19.93 -2.26 1.70
C PHE A 138 -20.93 -2.76 0.67
N SER A 139 -22.09 -2.12 0.60
CA SER A 139 -23.03 -2.31 -0.48
C SER A 139 -22.69 -1.38 -1.63
N VAL A 140 -22.98 -1.84 -2.85
CA VAL A 140 -22.81 -1.08 -4.09
C VAL A 140 -23.94 -1.40 -5.05
N GLU A 141 -24.43 -0.38 -5.75
CA GLU A 141 -25.42 -0.58 -6.81
C GLU A 141 -24.71 -0.81 -8.14
N LEU A 142 -24.51 -2.07 -8.50
CA LEU A 142 -23.94 -2.45 -9.79
C LEU A 142 -24.95 -2.21 -10.90
N THR A 143 -24.62 -1.29 -11.80
CA THR A 143 -25.45 -0.93 -12.97
C THR A 143 -25.02 -1.62 -14.25
N SER A 144 -23.86 -2.27 -14.24
CA SER A 144 -23.29 -3.07 -15.34
C SER A 144 -22.35 -4.14 -14.77
N PRO A 145 -22.00 -5.18 -15.53
CA PRO A 145 -21.03 -6.18 -15.07
C PRO A 145 -19.56 -5.69 -15.06
N GLU A 146 -19.32 -4.45 -15.44
CA GLU A 146 -17.96 -3.88 -15.47
C GLU A 146 -17.72 -2.97 -14.28
N ILE A 147 -16.56 -3.14 -13.62
CA ILE A 147 -16.11 -2.31 -12.51
C ILE A 147 -14.73 -1.75 -12.81
N ALA A 148 -14.59 -0.43 -12.73
CA ALA A 148 -13.31 0.27 -12.69
C ALA A 148 -13.08 0.83 -11.29
N PHE A 149 -11.83 0.88 -10.88
CA PHE A 149 -11.37 1.27 -9.55
C PHE A 149 -10.46 2.48 -9.65
N SER A 150 -10.65 3.49 -8.81
CA SER A 150 -9.74 4.64 -8.73
C SER A 150 -9.07 4.70 -7.36
N TRP A 151 -7.76 4.92 -7.37
CA TRP A 151 -6.92 5.02 -6.19
C TRP A 151 -6.40 6.46 -6.00
N PRO A 152 -6.42 7.01 -4.79
CA PRO A 152 -5.98 8.38 -4.56
C PRO A 152 -4.48 8.59 -4.85
N GLU A 153 -4.14 9.74 -5.43
CA GLU A 153 -2.78 10.11 -5.83
C GLU A 153 -1.78 10.09 -4.66
N ALA A 154 -2.21 10.57 -3.49
CA ALA A 154 -1.36 10.70 -2.30
C ALA A 154 -0.81 9.36 -1.76
N TYR A 155 -1.32 8.22 -2.22
CA TYR A 155 -0.97 6.90 -1.68
C TYR A 155 -0.14 6.05 -2.63
N GLY A 156 0.40 6.66 -3.69
CA GLY A 156 1.23 5.97 -4.68
C GLY A 156 0.44 4.98 -5.54
N ASP A 157 1.14 4.01 -6.11
CA ASP A 157 0.54 3.02 -6.99
C ASP A 157 -0.14 1.88 -6.23
N ALA A 158 -1.11 1.23 -6.86
CA ALA A 158 -1.78 0.06 -6.34
C ALA A 158 -1.94 -1.04 -7.40
N VAL A 159 -2.09 -2.28 -6.94
CA VAL A 159 -2.52 -3.41 -7.76
C VAL A 159 -3.89 -3.81 -7.27
N VAL A 160 -4.90 -3.75 -8.12
CA VAL A 160 -6.26 -4.20 -7.82
C VAL A 160 -6.53 -5.55 -8.46
N ARG A 161 -7.10 -6.47 -7.70
CA ARG A 161 -7.62 -7.75 -8.17
C ARG A 161 -9.10 -7.84 -7.84
N LEU A 162 -9.90 -8.22 -8.82
CA LEU A 162 -11.34 -8.43 -8.65
C LEU A 162 -11.66 -9.91 -8.79
N SER A 163 -12.40 -10.44 -7.84
CA SER A 163 -12.91 -11.81 -7.84
C SER A 163 -14.42 -11.84 -7.60
N GLU A 164 -15.04 -12.92 -8.02
CA GLU A 164 -16.43 -13.24 -7.77
C GLU A 164 -16.57 -14.73 -7.49
N GLN A 165 -17.21 -15.10 -6.39
CA GLN A 165 -17.36 -16.48 -5.92
C GLN A 165 -16.01 -17.23 -5.81
N GLY A 166 -14.94 -16.51 -5.46
CA GLY A 166 -13.59 -17.04 -5.36
C GLY A 166 -12.85 -17.19 -6.69
N GLU A 167 -13.46 -16.85 -7.82
CA GLU A 167 -12.83 -16.86 -9.14
C GLU A 167 -12.29 -15.48 -9.49
N ILE A 168 -11.01 -15.40 -9.87
CA ILE A 168 -10.38 -14.14 -10.30
C ILE A 168 -10.93 -13.75 -11.67
N LYS A 169 -11.57 -12.60 -11.76
CA LYS A 169 -12.11 -12.01 -12.99
C LYS A 169 -11.08 -11.13 -13.71
N GLY A 170 -10.19 -10.50 -12.95
CA GLY A 170 -9.12 -9.70 -13.52
C GLY A 170 -8.23 -9.06 -12.47
N ALA A 171 -7.13 -8.50 -12.94
CA ALA A 171 -6.23 -7.68 -12.15
C ALA A 171 -5.70 -6.53 -13.00
N SER A 172 -5.48 -5.37 -12.37
CA SER A 172 -4.98 -4.17 -13.02
C SER A 172 -3.99 -3.45 -12.13
N TRP A 173 -2.95 -2.88 -12.75
CA TRP A 173 -2.11 -1.86 -12.13
C TRP A 173 -2.84 -0.52 -12.18
N VAL A 174 -2.87 0.19 -11.08
CA VAL A 174 -3.49 1.50 -10.95
C VAL A 174 -2.42 2.49 -10.52
N ALA A 175 -1.99 3.33 -11.44
CA ALA A 175 -1.04 4.38 -11.10
C ALA A 175 -1.69 5.41 -10.17
N ALA A 176 -0.88 6.08 -9.36
CA ALA A 176 -1.31 7.11 -8.41
C ALA A 176 -2.26 8.11 -9.06
N GLY A 177 -3.42 8.35 -8.48
CA GLY A 177 -4.42 9.29 -8.96
C GLY A 177 -5.17 8.89 -10.24
N THR A 178 -4.99 7.65 -10.71
CA THR A 178 -5.66 7.19 -11.94
C THR A 178 -6.80 6.20 -11.66
N GLN A 179 -7.47 5.82 -12.73
CA GLN A 179 -8.49 4.77 -12.73
C GLN A 179 -7.96 3.53 -13.45
N SER A 180 -8.28 2.35 -12.94
CA SER A 180 -7.99 1.07 -13.59
C SER A 180 -8.73 0.94 -14.92
N GLU A 181 -8.27 0.01 -15.76
CA GLU A 181 -9.14 -0.55 -16.79
C GLU A 181 -10.36 -1.21 -16.12
N ALA A 182 -11.49 -1.24 -16.86
CA ALA A 182 -12.68 -1.90 -16.37
C ALA A 182 -12.49 -3.43 -16.35
N ILE A 183 -12.80 -4.06 -15.24
CA ILE A 183 -12.77 -5.52 -15.07
C ILE A 183 -14.19 -6.04 -15.22
N ASN A 184 -14.38 -7.04 -16.09
CA ASN A 184 -15.68 -7.63 -16.37
C ASN A 184 -15.96 -8.78 -15.39
N LEU A 185 -17.15 -8.78 -14.77
CA LEU A 185 -17.65 -9.79 -13.84
C LEU A 185 -18.36 -10.98 -14.53
N SER A 186 -18.62 -10.88 -15.83
CA SER A 186 -19.34 -11.94 -16.59
C SER A 186 -18.43 -13.04 -17.13
#